data_c51445e834bb402aba275c0294b10bd8
#
_entry.id   c51445e834bb402aba275c0294b10bd8
#
_cell.length_a   1.000
_cell.length_b   1.000
_cell.length_c   1.000
_cell.angle_alpha   90.00
_cell.angle_beta   90.00
_cell.angle_gamma   90.00
#
_symmetry.space_group_name_H-M   'P 1'
#
loop_
_entity.id
_entity.type
_entity.pdbx_description
1 polymer ?
#
loop_
_entity_poly.entity_id
_entity_poly.type
_entity_poly.pdbx_seq_one_letter_code
_entity_poly.pdbx_strand_id
1 'polypeptide(L)'
;MDQSNMLMQSQSRMQSRSRMQSQSRMQSQLQSVRQLDLFRRGGARPGAGRRPTGERALVPHDARARVTRHTPVFVTTRLLAGLPNLRRERTLARLRETFAAGADRFGFRLIEYSIQSNHLHFVAEAQDELALARGMKGLLVRVAKALNRAWERTGRVVGDRHHARVLKTPREVRNALVYVLQNARKHGARILGIDAHSSGPWFSGWMDRTPRRDRALPEASSWLLLFGWLKGGRIATSEAPRAGPDARGGAGCRV
;
A
#
# COMPACT_ATOMS: atom_id res chain seq x y z
N MET A 1 -67.15 -43.04 -37.58
CA MET A 1 -66.25 -42.86 -36.42
C MET A 1 -65.09 -42.04 -36.87
N ASP A 2 -65.06 -41.04 -36.57
CA ASP A 2 -65.24 -39.66 -36.17
C ASP A 2 -63.87 -38.98 -36.11
N GLN A 3 -63.42 -38.50 -37.32
CA GLN A 3 -62.15 -37.74 -37.47
C GLN A 3 -62.23 -36.37 -36.76
N SER A 4 -63.42 -35.85 -36.51
CA SER A 4 -63.63 -34.57 -35.81
C SER A 4 -63.25 -34.63 -34.32
N ASN A 5 -63.47 -35.78 -33.69
CA ASN A 5 -63.14 -35.93 -32.24
C ASN A 5 -61.63 -36.07 -31.96
N MET A 6 -60.90 -36.60 -32.91
CA MET A 6 -59.42 -36.71 -32.82
C MET A 6 -58.75 -35.37 -33.01
N LEU A 7 -59.26 -34.50 -33.86
CA LEU A 7 -58.74 -33.14 -34.06
C LEU A 7 -59.04 -32.23 -32.88
N MET A 8 -60.20 -32.30 -32.24
CA MET A 8 -60.52 -31.55 -31.03
C MET A 8 -59.66 -31.96 -29.84
N GLN A 9 -59.38 -33.23 -29.67
CA GLN A 9 -58.46 -33.71 -28.59
C GLN A 9 -57.01 -33.30 -28.82
N SER A 10 -56.55 -33.26 -30.07
CA SER A 10 -55.17 -32.82 -30.37
C SER A 10 -55.01 -31.31 -30.15
N GLN A 11 -55.99 -30.50 -30.50
CA GLN A 11 -55.98 -29.04 -30.25
C GLN A 11 -56.04 -28.72 -28.75
N SER A 12 -56.83 -29.43 -27.97
CA SER A 12 -56.89 -29.27 -26.50
C SER A 12 -55.56 -29.63 -25.81
N ARG A 13 -54.87 -30.67 -26.27
CA ARG A 13 -53.54 -31.07 -25.77
C ARG A 13 -52.45 -30.06 -26.14
N MET A 14 -52.51 -29.46 -27.31
CA MET A 14 -51.56 -28.39 -27.69
C MET A 14 -51.77 -27.12 -26.87
N GLN A 15 -53.02 -26.71 -26.64
CA GLN A 15 -53.33 -25.52 -25.81
C GLN A 15 -52.89 -25.71 -24.34
N SER A 16 -53.09 -26.93 -23.79
CA SER A 16 -52.64 -27.23 -22.41
C SER A 16 -51.13 -27.23 -22.28
N ARG A 17 -50.37 -27.76 -23.27
CA ARG A 17 -48.92 -27.71 -23.29
C ARG A 17 -48.36 -26.29 -23.41
N SER A 18 -48.97 -25.45 -24.23
CA SER A 18 -48.59 -24.05 -24.40
C SER A 18 -48.82 -23.26 -23.11
N ARG A 19 -49.95 -23.48 -22.40
CA ARG A 19 -50.20 -22.86 -21.08
C ARG A 19 -49.21 -23.28 -19.99
N MET A 20 -48.86 -24.58 -19.94
CA MET A 20 -47.87 -25.06 -18.97
C MET A 20 -46.46 -24.50 -19.23
N GLN A 21 -46.06 -24.39 -20.50
CA GLN A 21 -44.77 -23.78 -20.86
C GLN A 21 -44.70 -22.29 -20.55
N SER A 22 -45.78 -21.54 -20.77
CA SER A 22 -45.83 -20.12 -20.41
C SER A 22 -45.83 -19.90 -18.88
N GLN A 23 -46.51 -20.72 -18.10
CA GLN A 23 -46.45 -20.66 -16.63
C GLN A 23 -45.09 -21.03 -16.07
N SER A 24 -44.45 -22.05 -16.63
CA SER A 24 -43.07 -22.44 -16.21
C SER A 24 -42.06 -21.33 -16.52
N ARG A 25 -42.16 -20.66 -17.69
CA ARG A 25 -41.28 -19.51 -18.02
C ARG A 25 -41.53 -18.31 -17.11
N MET A 26 -42.77 -18.05 -16.75
CA MET A 26 -43.11 -16.94 -15.85
C MET A 26 -42.65 -17.20 -14.42
N GLN A 27 -42.74 -18.45 -13.94
CA GLN A 27 -42.20 -18.84 -12.63
C GLN A 27 -40.69 -18.78 -12.57
N SER A 28 -39.98 -19.19 -13.62
CA SER A 28 -38.52 -19.09 -13.67
C SER A 28 -38.03 -17.63 -13.74
N GLN A 29 -38.76 -16.75 -14.46
CA GLN A 29 -38.46 -15.31 -14.45
C GLN A 29 -38.72 -14.67 -13.09
N LEU A 30 -39.79 -15.03 -12.39
CA LEU A 30 -40.07 -14.53 -11.03
C LEU A 30 -39.04 -15.02 -9.99
N GLN A 31 -38.54 -16.25 -10.14
CA GLN A 31 -37.47 -16.77 -9.30
C GLN A 31 -36.12 -16.05 -9.55
N SER A 32 -35.77 -15.76 -10.81
CA SER A 32 -34.56 -15.03 -11.16
C SER A 32 -34.60 -13.58 -10.65
N VAL A 33 -35.73 -12.91 -10.71
CA VAL A 33 -35.90 -11.55 -10.15
C VAL A 33 -35.80 -11.56 -8.63
N ARG A 34 -36.35 -12.55 -7.93
CA ARG A 34 -36.21 -12.69 -6.48
C ARG A 34 -34.75 -12.97 -6.07
N GLN A 35 -33.99 -13.73 -6.86
CA GLN A 35 -32.58 -14.03 -6.61
C GLN A 35 -31.70 -12.80 -6.82
N LEU A 36 -32.00 -11.94 -7.78
CA LEU A 36 -31.29 -10.67 -7.99
C LEU A 36 -31.52 -9.66 -6.85
N ASP A 37 -32.69 -9.65 -6.24
CA ASP A 37 -32.97 -8.78 -5.07
C ASP A 37 -32.25 -9.24 -3.78
N LEU A 38 -32.00 -10.53 -3.61
CA LEU A 38 -31.22 -11.06 -2.47
C LEU A 38 -29.76 -10.63 -2.53
N PHE A 39 -29.16 -10.48 -3.73
CA PHE A 39 -27.79 -9.99 -3.91
C PHE A 39 -27.63 -8.47 -3.76
N ARG A 40 -28.71 -7.69 -3.77
CA ARG A 40 -28.71 -6.24 -3.54
C ARG A 40 -28.78 -5.83 -2.07
N ARG A 41 -28.97 -6.75 -1.13
CA ARG A 41 -28.90 -6.46 0.31
C ARG A 41 -27.44 -6.36 0.75
N GLY A 42 -26.91 -5.11 0.81
CA GLY A 42 -25.57 -4.83 1.33
C GLY A 42 -24.66 -4.03 0.41
N GLY A 43 -25.15 -3.48 -0.70
CA GLY A 43 -24.39 -2.58 -1.56
C GLY A 43 -24.04 -1.25 -0.86
N ALA A 44 -23.01 -0.57 -1.39
CA ALA A 44 -22.62 0.75 -0.94
C ALA A 44 -23.79 1.72 -1.04
N ARG A 45 -24.20 2.31 0.09
CA ARG A 45 -25.24 3.33 0.17
C ARG A 45 -24.58 4.70 0.37
N PRO A 46 -24.95 5.76 -0.37
CA PRO A 46 -24.50 7.11 -0.09
C PRO A 46 -24.75 7.45 1.38
N GLY A 47 -23.69 7.86 2.11
CA GLY A 47 -23.78 8.18 3.54
C GLY A 47 -23.78 6.98 4.50
N ALA A 48 -23.72 5.73 4.03
CA ALA A 48 -23.54 4.56 4.89
C ALA A 48 -22.07 4.42 5.31
N GLY A 49 -21.84 4.20 6.58
CA GLY A 49 -20.52 4.01 7.19
C GLY A 49 -20.31 4.93 8.39
N ARG A 50 -19.28 4.61 9.18
CA ARG A 50 -18.88 5.46 10.30
C ARG A 50 -18.39 6.80 9.76
N ARG A 51 -19.00 7.91 10.18
CA ARG A 51 -18.54 9.26 9.84
C ARG A 51 -17.08 9.44 10.26
N PRO A 52 -16.23 10.08 9.42
CA PRO A 52 -14.87 10.44 9.83
C PRO A 52 -14.92 11.29 11.10
N THR A 53 -14.15 10.93 12.12
CA THR A 53 -14.11 11.62 13.41
C THR A 53 -12.99 12.66 13.51
N GLY A 54 -12.33 13.02 12.38
CA GLY A 54 -11.20 13.94 12.34
C GLY A 54 -11.28 14.92 11.18
N GLU A 55 -10.61 16.05 11.31
CA GLU A 55 -10.50 17.12 10.30
C GLU A 55 -9.80 16.67 9.00
N ARG A 56 -9.10 15.54 9.02
CA ARG A 56 -8.38 15.01 7.86
C ARG A 56 -8.95 13.67 7.45
N ALA A 57 -9.12 13.50 6.14
CA ALA A 57 -9.48 12.20 5.57
C ALA A 57 -8.43 11.14 5.94
N LEU A 58 -8.88 10.01 6.47
CA LEU A 58 -8.06 8.81 6.70
C LEU A 58 -7.65 8.19 5.35
N VAL A 59 -6.65 7.32 5.38
CA VAL A 59 -6.25 6.56 4.18
C VAL A 59 -7.44 5.76 3.66
N PRO A 60 -7.86 5.92 2.38
CA PRO A 60 -9.00 5.22 1.81
C PRO A 60 -8.86 3.70 1.94
N HIS A 61 -10.01 3.01 2.07
CA HIS A 61 -10.08 1.55 2.11
C HIS A 61 -10.12 0.90 0.71
N ASP A 62 -9.63 1.62 -0.30
CA ASP A 62 -9.55 1.10 -1.66
C ASP A 62 -8.68 -0.16 -1.73
N ALA A 63 -8.97 -1.01 -2.70
CA ALA A 63 -8.15 -2.18 -2.99
C ALA A 63 -6.72 -1.72 -3.31
N ARG A 64 -5.73 -2.28 -2.62
CA ARG A 64 -4.33 -1.98 -2.90
C ARG A 64 -3.95 -2.50 -4.28
N ALA A 65 -3.08 -1.77 -4.97
CA ALA A 65 -2.49 -2.25 -6.21
C ALA A 65 -1.77 -3.60 -5.95
N ARG A 66 -1.89 -4.51 -6.90
CA ARG A 66 -1.29 -5.86 -6.80
C ARG A 66 0.21 -5.77 -6.56
N VAL A 67 0.66 -6.39 -5.49
CA VAL A 67 2.07 -6.52 -5.11
C VAL A 67 2.59 -7.86 -5.62
N THR A 68 3.79 -7.85 -6.17
CA THR A 68 4.49 -9.04 -6.62
C THR A 68 5.96 -8.98 -6.20
N ARG A 69 6.63 -10.11 -6.14
CA ARG A 69 8.07 -10.19 -5.86
C ARG A 69 8.95 -9.35 -6.82
N HIS A 70 8.40 -8.93 -7.96
CA HIS A 70 9.13 -8.17 -8.98
C HIS A 70 8.93 -6.66 -8.86
N THR A 71 7.95 -6.22 -8.08
CA THR A 71 7.58 -4.81 -7.97
C THR A 71 7.86 -4.30 -6.56
N PRO A 72 8.85 -3.42 -6.38
CA PRO A 72 9.08 -2.76 -5.10
C PRO A 72 7.89 -1.89 -4.70
N VAL A 73 7.78 -1.64 -3.40
CA VAL A 73 6.69 -0.83 -2.82
C VAL A 73 7.30 0.32 -2.04
N PHE A 74 6.86 1.54 -2.37
CA PHE A 74 7.12 2.71 -1.56
C PHE A 74 6.04 2.81 -0.48
N VAL A 75 6.45 2.99 0.78
CA VAL A 75 5.53 3.02 1.92
C VAL A 75 5.77 4.28 2.74
N THR A 76 4.68 4.96 3.10
CA THR A 76 4.68 6.08 4.05
C THR A 76 3.83 5.74 5.26
N THR A 77 4.36 6.00 6.46
CA THR A 77 3.59 5.88 7.71
C THR A 77 3.79 7.12 8.58
N ARG A 78 2.70 7.64 9.12
CA ARG A 78 2.71 8.81 10.01
C ARG A 78 2.51 8.39 11.45
N LEU A 79 3.18 9.10 12.34
CA LEU A 79 2.95 9.00 13.77
C LEU A 79 1.77 9.90 14.18
N LEU A 80 1.20 9.61 15.32
CA LEU A 80 0.21 10.49 15.95
C LEU A 80 0.80 11.89 16.18
N ALA A 81 -0.05 12.88 16.12
CA ALA A 81 0.33 14.26 16.49
C ALA A 81 0.74 14.33 17.97
N GLY A 82 1.58 15.29 18.30
CA GLY A 82 2.04 15.50 19.68
C GLY A 82 3.14 14.56 20.17
N LEU A 83 3.61 13.63 19.33
CA LEU A 83 4.74 12.75 19.68
C LEU A 83 6.08 13.46 19.46
N PRO A 84 7.14 13.06 20.21
CA PRO A 84 8.48 13.63 20.05
C PRO A 84 9.01 13.47 18.62
N ASN A 85 9.87 14.41 18.21
CA ASN A 85 10.54 14.37 16.91
C ASN A 85 11.41 13.12 16.79
N LEU A 86 11.19 12.34 15.70
CA LEU A 86 11.93 11.11 15.41
C LEU A 86 13.41 11.34 15.09
N ARG A 87 13.79 12.54 14.66
CA ARG A 87 15.17 12.85 14.24
C ARG A 87 16.09 13.21 15.41
N ARG A 88 15.72 12.84 16.64
CA ARG A 88 16.59 12.95 17.79
C ARG A 88 17.55 11.75 17.84
N GLU A 89 18.80 11.98 18.26
CA GLU A 89 19.87 10.96 18.29
C GLU A 89 19.47 9.69 19.06
N ARG A 90 18.88 9.86 20.25
CA ARG A 90 18.37 8.73 21.06
C ARG A 90 17.35 7.84 20.31
N THR A 91 16.57 8.44 19.43
CA THR A 91 15.55 7.73 18.63
C THR A 91 16.18 7.03 17.44
N LEU A 92 17.19 7.63 16.82
CA LEU A 92 17.83 7.14 15.60
C LEU A 92 18.44 5.75 15.80
N ALA A 93 19.26 5.58 16.84
CA ALA A 93 19.92 4.28 17.14
C ALA A 93 18.87 3.18 17.34
N ARG A 94 17.82 3.45 18.15
CA ARG A 94 16.74 2.49 18.42
C ARG A 94 15.92 2.13 17.18
N LEU A 95 15.68 3.10 16.29
CA LEU A 95 14.98 2.81 15.05
C LEU A 95 15.81 1.97 14.08
N ARG A 96 17.13 2.22 13.99
CA ARG A 96 18.04 1.40 13.17
C ARG A 96 18.06 -0.06 13.62
N GLU A 97 18.23 -0.31 14.92
CA GLU A 97 18.16 -1.64 15.52
C GLU A 97 16.80 -2.32 15.20
N THR A 98 15.72 -1.54 15.34
CA THR A 98 14.34 -2.01 15.10
C THR A 98 14.13 -2.37 13.63
N PHE A 99 14.64 -1.56 12.71
CA PHE A 99 14.55 -1.82 11.28
C PHE A 99 15.34 -3.08 10.91
N ALA A 100 16.58 -3.20 11.38
CA ALA A 100 17.39 -4.40 11.14
C ALA A 100 16.69 -5.67 11.65
N ALA A 101 16.15 -5.65 12.87
CA ALA A 101 15.45 -6.80 13.46
C ALA A 101 14.14 -7.19 12.76
N GLY A 102 13.54 -6.26 12.01
CA GLY A 102 12.28 -6.46 11.28
C GLY A 102 12.40 -6.48 9.77
N ALA A 103 13.62 -6.37 9.23
CA ALA A 103 13.84 -6.08 7.81
C ALA A 103 13.56 -7.25 6.87
N ASP A 104 13.68 -8.50 7.32
CA ASP A 104 13.46 -9.67 6.47
C ASP A 104 12.63 -10.71 7.20
N ARG A 105 11.31 -10.69 6.96
CA ARG A 105 10.35 -11.59 7.62
C ARG A 105 9.13 -11.85 6.75
N PHE A 106 8.65 -13.07 6.74
CA PHE A 106 7.38 -13.46 6.12
C PHE A 106 7.27 -13.12 4.63
N GLY A 107 8.39 -13.17 3.90
CA GLY A 107 8.43 -12.76 2.49
C GLY A 107 8.37 -11.25 2.26
N PHE A 108 8.54 -10.44 3.32
CA PHE A 108 8.71 -8.99 3.30
C PHE A 108 10.17 -8.63 3.56
N ARG A 109 10.72 -7.68 2.80
CA ARG A 109 12.09 -7.19 2.92
C ARG A 109 12.09 -5.66 2.90
N LEU A 110 12.66 -5.04 3.94
CA LEU A 110 12.90 -3.61 4.00
C LEU A 110 14.25 -3.30 3.35
N ILE A 111 14.24 -2.57 2.26
CA ILE A 111 15.46 -2.29 1.48
C ILE A 111 16.04 -0.91 1.83
N GLU A 112 15.23 0.14 1.80
CA GLU A 112 15.68 1.50 2.14
C GLU A 112 14.68 2.18 3.08
N TYR A 113 15.15 3.12 3.89
CA TYR A 113 14.31 3.91 4.79
C TYR A 113 14.74 5.37 4.89
N SER A 114 13.82 6.19 5.36
CA SER A 114 14.09 7.57 5.80
C SER A 114 13.23 7.92 7.01
N ILE A 115 13.87 8.54 8.00
CA ILE A 115 13.24 8.99 9.25
C ILE A 115 13.06 10.50 9.16
N GLN A 116 11.80 10.94 9.13
CA GLN A 116 11.44 12.35 9.18
C GLN A 116 10.99 12.74 10.59
N SER A 117 10.61 13.99 10.82
CA SER A 117 10.24 14.47 12.16
C SER A 117 9.08 13.69 12.79
N ASN A 118 8.05 13.37 12.00
CA ASN A 118 6.80 12.73 12.44
C ASN A 118 6.29 11.61 11.53
N HIS A 119 7.12 11.16 10.58
CA HIS A 119 6.75 10.08 9.67
C HIS A 119 7.98 9.31 9.18
N LEU A 120 7.73 8.12 8.65
CA LEU A 120 8.74 7.21 8.12
C LEU A 120 8.41 6.91 6.66
N HIS A 121 9.44 6.86 5.83
CA HIS A 121 9.35 6.35 4.47
C HIS A 121 10.17 5.08 4.33
N PHE A 122 9.66 4.15 3.54
CA PHE A 122 10.31 2.88 3.27
C PHE A 122 10.25 2.56 1.77
N VAL A 123 11.29 1.92 1.27
CA VAL A 123 11.25 1.13 0.04
C VAL A 123 11.39 -0.33 0.46
N ALA A 124 10.44 -1.15 0.09
CA ALA A 124 10.37 -2.54 0.48
C ALA A 124 10.06 -3.44 -0.71
N GLU A 125 10.41 -4.71 -0.58
CA GLU A 125 9.98 -5.79 -1.45
C GLU A 125 9.04 -6.73 -0.67
N ALA A 126 8.10 -7.35 -1.37
CA ALA A 126 7.24 -8.36 -0.79
C ALA A 126 6.82 -9.38 -1.86
N GLN A 127 6.62 -10.62 -1.45
CA GLN A 127 6.18 -11.69 -2.36
C GLN A 127 4.78 -11.41 -2.91
N ASP A 128 3.90 -10.88 -2.05
CA ASP A 128 2.51 -10.57 -2.33
C ASP A 128 1.96 -9.51 -1.35
N GLU A 129 0.67 -9.17 -1.46
CA GLU A 129 -0.01 -8.22 -0.60
C GLU A 129 -0.07 -8.66 0.88
N LEU A 130 -0.18 -9.97 1.11
CA LEU A 130 -0.26 -10.55 2.45
C LEU A 130 1.10 -10.47 3.15
N ALA A 131 2.18 -10.79 2.44
CA ALA A 131 3.55 -10.63 2.91
C ALA A 131 3.85 -9.17 3.25
N LEU A 132 3.46 -8.21 2.38
CA LEU A 132 3.58 -6.78 2.65
C LEU A 132 2.80 -6.38 3.91
N ALA A 133 1.54 -6.82 4.03
CA ALA A 133 0.70 -6.46 5.16
C ALA A 133 1.24 -7.02 6.50
N ARG A 134 1.67 -8.28 6.52
CA ARG A 134 2.25 -8.94 7.70
C ARG A 134 3.59 -8.33 8.09
N GLY A 135 4.47 -8.11 7.12
CA GLY A 135 5.79 -7.53 7.32
C GLY A 135 5.68 -6.10 7.85
N MET A 136 4.89 -5.25 7.21
CA MET A 136 4.64 -3.88 7.66
C MET A 136 3.99 -3.81 9.05
N LYS A 137 2.98 -4.65 9.32
CA LYS A 137 2.38 -4.73 10.66
C LYS A 137 3.43 -5.11 11.71
N GLY A 138 4.22 -6.14 11.44
CA GLY A 138 5.28 -6.59 12.35
C GLY A 138 6.34 -5.51 12.60
N LEU A 139 6.79 -4.83 11.55
CA LEU A 139 7.75 -3.74 11.63
C LEU A 139 7.20 -2.56 12.44
N LEU A 140 5.99 -2.09 12.15
CA LEU A 140 5.38 -0.95 12.83
C LEU A 140 5.06 -1.22 14.30
N VAL A 141 4.70 -2.46 14.66
CA VAL A 141 4.54 -2.87 16.06
C VAL A 141 5.89 -2.79 16.81
N ARG A 142 6.98 -3.24 16.18
CA ARG A 142 8.33 -3.12 16.77
C ARG A 142 8.74 -1.66 16.93
N VAL A 143 8.50 -0.83 15.89
CA VAL A 143 8.73 0.62 15.94
C VAL A 143 7.96 1.26 17.09
N ALA A 144 6.68 0.97 17.23
CA ALA A 144 5.87 1.53 18.32
C ALA A 144 6.37 1.13 19.70
N LYS A 145 6.76 -0.13 19.90
CA LYS A 145 7.35 -0.61 21.15
C LYS A 145 8.70 0.05 21.45
N ALA A 146 9.57 0.17 20.45
CA ALA A 146 10.88 0.81 20.60
C ALA A 146 10.77 2.29 20.95
N LEU A 147 9.86 3.02 20.27
CA LEU A 147 9.61 4.44 20.52
C LEU A 147 8.96 4.68 21.89
N ASN A 148 7.97 3.89 22.26
CA ASN A 148 7.35 3.98 23.60
C ASN A 148 8.36 3.77 24.70
N ARG A 149 9.29 2.80 24.54
CA ARG A 149 10.38 2.57 25.49
C ARG A 149 11.37 3.75 25.51
N ALA A 150 11.77 4.26 24.33
CA ALA A 150 12.71 5.38 24.24
C ALA A 150 12.16 6.69 24.80
N TRP A 151 10.85 6.85 24.79
CA TRP A 151 10.14 8.04 25.30
C TRP A 151 9.47 7.83 26.65
N GLU A 152 9.67 6.67 27.28
CA GLU A 152 9.15 6.32 28.61
C GLU A 152 7.63 6.51 28.69
N ARG A 153 6.91 6.09 27.62
CA ARG A 153 5.45 6.22 27.50
C ARG A 153 4.81 4.92 27.04
N THR A 154 3.48 4.89 27.13
CA THR A 154 2.65 3.80 26.63
C THR A 154 1.63 4.32 25.60
N GLY A 155 0.92 3.41 24.93
CA GLY A 155 -0.16 3.73 24.04
C GLY A 155 0.24 3.77 22.57
N ARG A 156 -0.69 4.24 21.76
CA ARG A 156 -0.59 4.26 20.29
C ARG A 156 0.48 5.24 19.83
N VAL A 157 1.27 4.82 18.82
CA VAL A 157 2.32 5.63 18.20
C VAL A 157 1.99 5.91 16.75
N VAL A 158 1.56 4.90 15.99
CA VAL A 158 1.20 5.04 14.57
C VAL A 158 -0.21 5.58 14.45
N GLY A 159 -0.37 6.67 13.69
CA GLY A 159 -1.64 7.38 13.61
C GLY A 159 -2.72 6.65 12.83
N ASP A 160 -2.36 6.13 11.65
CA ASP A 160 -3.27 5.47 10.73
C ASP A 160 -2.58 4.34 9.97
N ARG A 161 -3.32 3.70 9.06
CA ARG A 161 -2.75 2.74 8.12
C ARG A 161 -1.62 3.38 7.32
N HIS A 162 -0.59 2.60 7.01
CA HIS A 162 0.45 3.04 6.10
C HIS A 162 -0.11 3.22 4.68
N HIS A 163 0.31 4.25 3.99
CA HIS A 163 0.10 4.41 2.56
C HIS A 163 1.16 3.58 1.81
N ALA A 164 0.75 2.81 0.81
CA ALA A 164 1.64 1.97 0.02
C ALA A 164 1.39 2.18 -1.47
N ARG A 165 2.46 2.41 -2.23
CA ARG A 165 2.44 2.57 -3.68
C ARG A 165 3.39 1.57 -4.32
N VAL A 166 2.89 0.76 -5.24
CA VAL A 166 3.70 -0.17 -6.04
C VAL A 166 4.47 0.61 -7.10
N LEU A 167 5.76 0.35 -7.20
CA LEU A 167 6.67 0.96 -8.16
C LEU A 167 6.84 0.01 -9.35
N LYS A 168 6.34 0.39 -10.52
CA LYS A 168 6.23 -0.49 -11.69
C LYS A 168 7.32 -0.24 -12.73
N THR A 169 7.98 0.91 -12.69
CA THR A 169 8.93 1.32 -13.71
C THR A 169 10.29 1.69 -13.12
N PRO A 170 11.39 1.56 -13.89
CA PRO A 170 12.71 2.04 -13.50
C PRO A 170 12.73 3.48 -12.99
N ARG A 171 12.01 4.37 -13.69
CA ARG A 171 11.91 5.78 -13.32
C ARG A 171 11.21 5.99 -11.98
N GLU A 172 10.12 5.24 -11.72
CA GLU A 172 9.44 5.33 -10.42
C GLU A 172 10.32 4.86 -9.29
N VAL A 173 11.07 3.76 -9.47
CA VAL A 173 12.01 3.25 -8.47
C VAL A 173 13.13 4.25 -8.20
N ARG A 174 13.76 4.80 -9.25
CA ARG A 174 14.81 5.82 -9.07
C ARG A 174 14.29 7.04 -8.32
N ASN A 175 13.11 7.55 -8.70
CA ASN A 175 12.51 8.69 -8.02
C ASN A 175 12.18 8.39 -6.56
N ALA A 176 11.72 7.18 -6.24
CA ALA A 176 11.46 6.75 -4.87
C ALA A 176 12.76 6.63 -4.06
N LEU A 177 13.85 6.12 -4.63
CA LEU A 177 15.17 6.07 -4.01
C LEU A 177 15.69 7.48 -3.71
N VAL A 178 15.69 8.39 -4.69
CA VAL A 178 16.08 9.80 -4.46
C VAL A 178 15.22 10.41 -3.35
N TYR A 179 13.90 10.17 -3.40
CA TYR A 179 12.98 10.71 -2.40
C TYR A 179 13.27 10.17 -1.00
N VAL A 180 13.47 8.87 -0.84
CA VAL A 180 13.72 8.25 0.47
C VAL A 180 15.09 8.70 1.00
N LEU A 181 16.12 8.67 0.18
CA LEU A 181 17.50 8.94 0.64
C LEU A 181 17.78 10.42 0.88
N GLN A 182 17.08 11.32 0.18
CA GLN A 182 17.33 12.77 0.19
C GLN A 182 16.14 13.61 0.70
N ASN A 183 15.12 12.98 1.31
CA ASN A 183 13.87 13.66 1.68
C ASN A 183 14.07 14.83 2.65
N ALA A 184 15.03 14.75 3.53
CA ALA A 184 15.32 15.81 4.49
C ALA A 184 15.68 17.14 3.80
N ARG A 185 16.33 17.11 2.63
CA ARG A 185 16.63 18.30 1.82
C ARG A 185 15.36 18.99 1.33
N LYS A 186 14.34 18.22 0.98
CA LYS A 186 13.04 18.77 0.54
C LYS A 186 12.36 19.58 1.63
N HIS A 187 12.59 19.26 2.89
CA HIS A 187 12.02 19.96 4.06
C HIS A 187 12.95 21.06 4.60
N GLY A 188 13.88 21.57 3.79
CA GLY A 188 14.72 22.70 4.14
C GLY A 188 15.87 22.40 5.11
N ALA A 189 16.09 21.12 5.45
CA ALA A 189 17.24 20.76 6.25
C ALA A 189 18.54 21.01 5.46
N ARG A 190 19.42 21.86 5.97
CA ARG A 190 20.78 22.07 5.46
C ARG A 190 21.64 20.86 5.77
N ILE A 191 21.50 19.79 4.97
CA ILE A 191 22.29 18.57 5.12
C ILE A 191 23.47 18.65 4.17
N LEU A 192 24.66 18.70 4.73
CA LEU A 192 25.89 18.52 3.98
C LEU A 192 26.12 17.01 3.76
N GLY A 193 26.05 16.56 2.49
CA GLY A 193 26.26 15.16 2.16
C GLY A 193 25.03 14.27 2.34
N ILE A 194 25.20 13.11 2.94
CA ILE A 194 24.17 12.07 3.09
C ILE A 194 23.41 12.24 4.42
N ASP A 195 22.09 12.15 4.38
CA ASP A 195 21.26 12.21 5.59
C ASP A 195 21.48 10.99 6.49
N ALA A 196 22.03 11.21 7.67
CA ALA A 196 22.25 10.16 8.67
C ALA A 196 20.94 9.52 9.17
N HIS A 197 19.79 10.19 9.02
CA HIS A 197 18.46 9.64 9.37
C HIS A 197 17.81 8.84 8.23
N SER A 198 18.60 8.45 7.24
CA SER A 198 18.19 7.54 6.18
C SER A 198 19.15 6.34 6.09
N SER A 199 18.81 5.37 5.24
CA SER A 199 19.72 4.29 4.84
C SER A 199 20.81 4.74 3.86
N GLY A 200 20.83 6.02 3.49
CA GLY A 200 21.80 6.60 2.55
C GLY A 200 23.28 6.29 2.85
N PRO A 201 23.78 6.28 4.08
CA PRO A 201 25.16 5.90 4.37
C PRO A 201 25.58 4.52 3.83
N TRP A 202 24.63 3.60 3.67
CA TRP A 202 24.86 2.22 3.19
C TRP A 202 24.39 1.99 1.74
N PHE A 203 23.85 3.00 1.08
CA PHE A 203 23.34 2.86 -0.29
C PHE A 203 24.50 2.81 -1.29
N SER A 204 24.57 1.74 -2.07
CA SER A 204 25.66 1.47 -3.03
C SER A 204 25.52 2.23 -4.36
N GLY A 205 24.39 2.88 -4.57
CA GLY A 205 24.08 3.56 -5.83
C GLY A 205 24.48 5.03 -5.93
N TRP A 206 25.25 5.56 -4.97
CA TRP A 206 25.77 6.92 -5.07
C TRP A 206 26.78 7.07 -6.23
N MET A 207 26.73 8.20 -6.90
CA MET A 207 27.68 8.53 -7.97
C MET A 207 29.02 9.00 -7.39
N ASP A 208 28.99 9.72 -6.28
CA ASP A 208 30.07 10.53 -5.71
C ASP A 208 30.47 10.10 -4.29
N ARG A 209 30.01 8.94 -3.82
CA ARG A 209 30.32 8.43 -2.47
C ARG A 209 30.44 6.91 -2.45
N THR A 210 31.34 6.44 -1.59
CA THR A 210 31.46 5.01 -1.25
C THR A 210 30.52 4.68 -0.09
N PRO A 211 29.73 3.61 -0.20
CA PRO A 211 28.83 3.18 0.87
C PRO A 211 29.62 2.61 2.06
N ARG A 212 29.03 2.68 3.24
CA ARG A 212 29.51 1.94 4.42
C ARG A 212 29.28 0.43 4.19
N ARG A 213 30.18 -0.39 4.73
CA ARG A 213 30.14 -1.85 4.57
C ARG A 213 29.25 -2.56 5.60
N ASP A 214 28.96 -1.92 6.72
CA ASP A 214 28.19 -2.46 7.85
C ASP A 214 26.66 -2.35 7.65
N ARG A 215 26.17 -2.72 6.44
CA ARG A 215 24.74 -2.68 6.11
C ARG A 215 23.97 -3.74 6.91
N ALA A 216 23.02 -3.30 7.72
CA ALA A 216 22.16 -4.17 8.53
C ALA A 216 20.82 -4.55 7.85
N LEU A 217 20.51 -3.93 6.70
CA LEU A 217 19.32 -4.25 5.90
C LEU A 217 19.66 -5.27 4.83
N PRO A 218 18.68 -6.11 4.40
CA PRO A 218 18.88 -7.06 3.32
C PRO A 218 19.16 -6.34 1.99
N GLU A 219 19.87 -7.02 1.11
CA GLU A 219 20.07 -6.57 -0.26
C GLU A 219 18.76 -6.70 -1.07
N ALA A 220 18.57 -5.85 -2.07
CA ALA A 220 17.45 -5.94 -2.99
C ALA A 220 17.49 -7.27 -3.77
N SER A 221 16.32 -7.75 -4.22
CA SER A 221 16.21 -8.94 -5.04
C SER A 221 15.49 -8.71 -6.37
N SER A 222 14.63 -7.69 -6.45
CA SER A 222 13.94 -7.38 -7.69
C SER A 222 14.88 -6.72 -8.71
N TRP A 223 14.70 -7.07 -9.98
CA TRP A 223 15.45 -6.43 -11.06
C TRP A 223 15.34 -4.90 -11.05
N LEU A 224 14.18 -4.38 -10.69
CA LEU A 224 13.93 -2.93 -10.63
C LEU A 224 14.82 -2.23 -9.61
N LEU A 225 15.06 -2.83 -8.45
CA LEU A 225 15.93 -2.27 -7.40
C LEU A 225 17.41 -2.63 -7.57
N LEU A 226 17.74 -3.72 -8.25
CA LEU A 226 19.14 -4.09 -8.54
C LEU A 226 19.70 -3.31 -9.73
N PHE A 227 18.97 -3.28 -10.83
CA PHE A 227 19.48 -2.82 -12.13
C PHE A 227 18.57 -1.78 -12.82
N GLY A 228 17.26 -1.97 -12.73
CA GLY A 228 16.31 -1.20 -13.52
C GLY A 228 16.42 0.31 -13.31
N TRP A 229 16.52 0.76 -12.08
CA TRP A 229 16.62 2.17 -11.72
C TRP A 229 17.90 2.86 -12.25
N LEU A 230 18.98 2.09 -12.49
CA LEU A 230 20.25 2.58 -13.05
C LEU A 230 20.11 3.10 -14.48
N LYS A 231 19.02 2.76 -15.19
CA LYS A 231 18.71 3.36 -16.50
C LYS A 231 18.60 4.88 -16.46
N GLY A 232 18.28 5.46 -15.30
CA GLY A 232 18.28 6.91 -15.06
C GLY A 232 19.59 7.46 -14.49
N GLY A 233 20.65 6.67 -14.46
CA GLY A 233 21.95 7.00 -13.88
C GLY A 233 22.00 6.84 -12.35
N ARG A 234 23.20 6.77 -11.80
CA ARG A 234 23.46 6.78 -10.34
C ARG A 234 22.95 8.10 -9.73
N ILE A 235 22.74 8.10 -8.44
CA ILE A 235 22.21 9.25 -7.69
C ILE A 235 23.38 10.07 -7.11
N ALA A 236 23.42 11.37 -7.40
CA ALA A 236 24.37 12.27 -6.76
C ALA A 236 23.92 12.60 -5.32
N THR A 237 24.86 12.73 -4.38
CA THR A 237 24.52 13.12 -3.00
C THR A 237 23.94 14.52 -2.89
N SER A 238 24.08 15.35 -3.93
CA SER A 238 23.49 16.69 -4.04
C SER A 238 22.10 16.69 -4.69
N GLU A 239 21.65 15.57 -5.29
CA GLU A 239 20.36 15.50 -5.99
C GLU A 239 19.20 15.69 -5.00
N ALA A 240 18.29 16.61 -5.33
CA ALA A 240 17.10 16.86 -4.50
C ALA A 240 15.85 16.22 -5.12
N PRO A 241 14.94 15.67 -4.31
CA PRO A 241 13.69 15.12 -4.81
C PRO A 241 12.81 16.21 -5.42
N ARG A 242 12.38 16.04 -6.68
CA ARG A 242 11.49 16.99 -7.37
C ARG A 242 10.05 16.90 -6.84
N ALA A 243 9.50 15.71 -6.71
CA ALA A 243 8.17 15.44 -6.14
C ALA A 243 8.18 14.08 -5.43
N GLY A 244 7.36 13.95 -4.38
CA GLY A 244 7.20 12.65 -3.72
C GLY A 244 6.49 11.66 -4.65
N PRO A 245 6.73 10.34 -4.51
CA PRO A 245 6.04 9.32 -5.28
C PRO A 245 4.52 9.34 -5.07
N ASP A 246 4.03 9.96 -4.00
CA ASP A 246 2.60 10.12 -3.69
C ASP A 246 1.95 11.35 -4.35
N ALA A 247 2.70 12.18 -5.09
CA ALA A 247 2.21 13.45 -5.61
C ALA A 247 1.23 13.35 -6.81
N ARG A 248 0.95 12.14 -7.31
CA ARG A 248 -0.07 11.93 -8.34
C ARG A 248 -1.34 11.36 -7.70
N GLY A 249 -2.20 12.21 -7.20
CA GLY A 249 -3.51 11.79 -6.69
C GLY A 249 -4.12 12.65 -5.61
N GLY A 250 -3.54 13.80 -5.29
CA GLY A 250 -4.12 14.73 -4.34
C GLY A 250 -4.07 16.15 -4.87
N ALA A 251 -5.16 16.63 -5.43
CA ALA A 251 -5.40 18.06 -5.53
C ALA A 251 -5.39 18.65 -4.11
N GLY A 252 -4.50 19.61 -3.87
CA GLY A 252 -4.62 20.55 -2.78
C GLY A 252 -4.22 20.04 -1.38
N CYS A 253 -2.96 20.22 -1.04
CA CYS A 253 -2.63 20.63 0.31
C CYS A 253 -1.55 21.72 0.20
N ARG A 254 -2.02 22.98 0.10
CA ARG A 254 -1.20 24.14 0.46
C ARG A 254 -1.20 24.21 1.99
N VAL A 255 -0.03 24.42 2.52
CA VAL A 255 0.42 24.88 3.84
C VAL A 255 -0.27 24.27 5.06
#